data_0454952bbefe9674a0d8ce5de2102c63
#
_entry.id   0454952bbefe9674a0d8ce5de2102c63
#
_cell.length_a   1.000
_cell.length_b   1.000
_cell.length_c   1.000
_cell.angle_alpha   90.00
_cell.angle_beta   90.00
_cell.angle_gamma   90.00
#
_symmetry.space_group_name_H-M   'P 1'
#
loop_
_entity.id
_entity.type
_entity.pdbx_description
1 polymer ?
#
loop_
_entity_poly.entity_id
_entity_poly.type
_entity_poly.pdbx_seq_one_letter_code
_entity_poly.pdbx_strand_id
1 'polypeptide(L)'
;MQGPPFRAVRGYTDIVPNIMKTYAKFAVLMTLIVGALVWLAAGGISETKTYYKTIAELQQMGNSAQSQRLRVGGDVQPGSIVKNGAQVRFTLHQDAKLLNVVYTGTDPLPDTFKDNAQALADGRLGPDGVFQASKIQAKCASKYEAKPTQRGLSHEAPTKVTSLEPMRSRS
;
A
#
# COMPACT_ATOMS: atom_id res chain seq x y z
N MET A 1 -44.40 -72.01 31.44
CA MET A 1 -44.13 -70.56 31.62
C MET A 1 -43.43 -70.06 30.36
N GLN A 2 -44.21 -69.48 29.42
CA GLN A 2 -43.68 -68.93 28.19
C GLN A 2 -43.56 -67.44 28.38
N GLY A 3 -42.33 -66.95 28.26
CA GLY A 3 -42.05 -65.50 28.30
C GLY A 3 -42.60 -64.75 27.06
N PRO A 4 -42.92 -63.43 27.15
CA PRO A 4 -43.51 -62.68 26.06
C PRO A 4 -42.54 -62.49 24.90
N PRO A 5 -43.00 -62.49 23.65
CA PRO A 5 -42.16 -62.32 22.50
C PRO A 5 -41.60 -60.86 22.43
N PHE A 6 -40.29 -60.77 22.24
CA PHE A 6 -39.61 -59.51 21.96
C PHE A 6 -40.20 -58.86 20.67
N ARG A 7 -40.98 -57.80 20.85
CA ARG A 7 -41.44 -56.94 19.75
C ARG A 7 -40.25 -56.12 19.26
N ALA A 8 -39.65 -56.51 18.15
CA ALA A 8 -38.64 -55.74 17.46
C ALA A 8 -39.22 -54.36 17.11
N VAL A 9 -38.60 -53.35 17.65
CA VAL A 9 -38.93 -51.92 17.33
C VAL A 9 -38.53 -51.63 15.88
N ARG A 10 -39.48 -51.80 14.99
CA ARG A 10 -39.35 -51.63 13.52
C ARG A 10 -39.46 -50.16 13.10
N GLY A 11 -39.00 -49.22 13.89
CA GLY A 11 -39.19 -47.80 13.65
C GLY A 11 -37.93 -46.95 13.53
N TYR A 12 -36.73 -47.55 13.76
CA TYR A 12 -35.50 -46.74 13.84
C TYR A 12 -34.76 -46.65 12.50
N THR A 13 -35.01 -47.55 11.55
CA THR A 13 -34.26 -47.61 10.27
C THR A 13 -34.82 -46.68 9.18
N ASP A 14 -36.07 -46.21 9.32
CA ASP A 14 -36.71 -45.40 8.26
C ASP A 14 -36.52 -43.88 8.42
N ILE A 15 -36.03 -43.42 9.59
CA ILE A 15 -35.84 -42.01 9.88
C ILE A 15 -34.46 -41.52 9.38
N VAL A 16 -33.45 -42.37 9.37
CA VAL A 16 -32.07 -42.03 9.02
C VAL A 16 -31.89 -41.60 7.56
N PRO A 17 -32.51 -42.24 6.53
CA PRO A 17 -32.30 -41.87 5.13
C PRO A 17 -32.92 -40.52 4.75
N ASN A 18 -33.98 -40.11 5.44
CA ASN A 18 -34.64 -38.82 5.12
C ASN A 18 -33.91 -37.61 5.71
N ILE A 19 -33.31 -37.81 6.90
CA ILE A 19 -32.48 -36.77 7.54
C ILE A 19 -31.20 -36.56 6.73
N MET A 20 -30.53 -37.61 6.27
CA MET A 20 -29.34 -37.50 5.41
C MET A 20 -29.60 -36.76 4.09
N LYS A 21 -30.76 -37.02 3.44
CA LYS A 21 -31.11 -36.29 2.21
C LYS A 21 -31.32 -34.79 2.42
N THR A 22 -31.85 -34.41 3.57
CA THR A 22 -32.07 -33.02 3.92
C THR A 22 -30.74 -32.31 4.20
N TYR A 23 -29.86 -32.91 5.01
CA TYR A 23 -28.53 -32.35 5.27
C TYR A 23 -27.64 -32.32 4.03
N ALA A 24 -27.77 -33.30 3.12
CA ALA A 24 -27.03 -33.31 1.87
C ALA A 24 -27.36 -32.06 0.99
N LYS A 25 -28.61 -31.63 0.96
CA LYS A 25 -29.00 -30.40 0.23
C LYS A 25 -28.36 -29.15 0.84
N PHE A 26 -28.36 -29.07 2.18
CA PHE A 26 -27.70 -27.94 2.88
C PHE A 26 -26.18 -27.99 2.73
N ALA A 27 -25.57 -29.17 2.76
CA ALA A 27 -24.14 -29.33 2.55
C ALA A 27 -23.71 -28.88 1.15
N VAL A 28 -24.47 -29.25 0.10
CA VAL A 28 -24.23 -28.80 -1.28
C VAL A 28 -24.36 -27.28 -1.38
N LEU A 29 -25.42 -26.70 -0.80
CA LEU A 29 -25.63 -25.26 -0.81
C LEU A 29 -24.47 -24.51 -0.12
N MET A 30 -24.05 -24.99 1.07
CA MET A 30 -22.93 -24.41 1.80
C MET A 30 -21.61 -24.51 1.04
N THR A 31 -21.35 -25.65 0.40
CA THR A 31 -20.17 -25.83 -0.44
C THR A 31 -20.16 -24.86 -1.63
N LEU A 32 -21.31 -24.64 -2.26
CA LEU A 32 -21.45 -23.66 -3.35
C LEU A 32 -21.17 -22.23 -2.87
N ILE A 33 -21.74 -21.86 -1.72
CA ILE A 33 -21.53 -20.53 -1.14
C ILE A 33 -20.07 -20.31 -0.79
N VAL A 34 -19.45 -21.27 -0.08
CA VAL A 34 -18.04 -21.20 0.30
C VAL A 34 -17.15 -21.16 -0.96
N GLY A 35 -17.44 -21.99 -1.96
CA GLY A 35 -16.72 -22.01 -3.23
C GLY A 35 -16.81 -20.66 -3.98
N ALA A 36 -17.99 -20.05 -4.00
CA ALA A 36 -18.18 -18.72 -4.59
C ALA A 36 -17.42 -17.63 -3.83
N LEU A 37 -17.42 -17.67 -2.50
CA LEU A 37 -16.67 -16.71 -1.67
C LEU A 37 -15.17 -16.85 -1.86
N VAL A 38 -14.64 -18.08 -1.92
CA VAL A 38 -13.22 -18.33 -2.19
C VAL A 38 -12.85 -17.86 -3.58
N TRP A 39 -13.70 -18.11 -4.57
CA TRP A 39 -13.46 -17.64 -5.95
C TRP A 39 -13.44 -16.12 -6.05
N LEU A 40 -14.39 -15.42 -5.40
CA LEU A 40 -14.42 -13.96 -5.32
C LEU A 40 -13.21 -13.41 -4.57
N ALA A 41 -12.82 -14.04 -3.45
CA ALA A 41 -11.64 -13.63 -2.69
C ALA A 41 -10.35 -13.79 -3.51
N ALA A 42 -10.19 -14.90 -4.22
CA ALA A 42 -9.03 -15.15 -5.08
C ALA A 42 -8.95 -14.16 -6.24
N GLY A 43 -10.08 -13.78 -6.84
CA GLY A 43 -10.15 -12.78 -7.91
C GLY A 43 -9.88 -11.36 -7.43
N GLY A 44 -10.39 -11.00 -6.24
CA GLY A 44 -10.24 -9.64 -5.68
C GLY A 44 -8.83 -9.28 -5.21
N ILE A 45 -8.03 -10.26 -4.82
CA ILE A 45 -6.67 -10.02 -4.27
C ILE A 45 -5.67 -9.64 -5.37
N SER A 46 -5.90 -10.01 -6.62
CA SER A 46 -4.96 -9.79 -7.72
C SER A 46 -4.82 -8.32 -8.14
N GLU A 47 -5.85 -7.49 -7.94
CA GLU A 47 -5.85 -6.11 -8.43
C GLU A 47 -5.38 -5.06 -7.41
N THR A 48 -5.30 -5.42 -6.12
CA THR A 48 -5.11 -4.43 -5.05
C THR A 48 -3.65 -4.26 -4.60
N LYS A 49 -2.73 -5.08 -5.09
CA LYS A 49 -1.30 -4.98 -4.72
C LYS A 49 -0.59 -3.91 -5.53
N THR A 50 -0.85 -2.66 -5.22
CA THR A 50 -0.02 -1.56 -5.70
C THR A 50 1.16 -1.42 -4.75
N TYR A 51 2.35 -1.79 -5.19
CA TYR A 51 3.57 -1.67 -4.39
C TYR A 51 4.11 -0.24 -4.49
N TYR A 52 4.28 0.40 -3.34
CA TYR A 52 5.02 1.65 -3.25
C TYR A 52 6.49 1.37 -3.49
N LYS A 53 7.07 2.07 -4.45
CA LYS A 53 8.49 1.98 -4.80
C LYS A 53 9.10 3.37 -4.95
N THR A 54 10.33 3.50 -4.52
CA THR A 54 11.14 4.67 -4.82
C THR A 54 11.63 4.63 -6.26
N ILE A 55 12.01 5.79 -6.83
CA ILE A 55 12.58 5.84 -8.19
C ILE A 55 13.85 4.98 -8.27
N ALA A 56 14.65 4.97 -7.21
CA ALA A 56 15.85 4.15 -7.15
C ALA A 56 15.56 2.65 -7.20
N GLU A 57 14.56 2.19 -6.42
CA GLU A 57 14.14 0.78 -6.43
C GLU A 57 13.54 0.38 -7.78
N LEU A 58 12.74 1.27 -8.39
CA LEU A 58 12.16 1.04 -9.71
C LEU A 58 13.25 0.77 -10.76
N GLN A 59 14.31 1.58 -10.75
CA GLN A 59 15.44 1.40 -11.67
C GLN A 59 16.22 0.10 -11.42
N GLN A 60 16.27 -0.37 -10.17
CA GLN A 60 16.93 -1.63 -9.83
C GLN A 60 16.11 -2.87 -10.22
N MET A 61 14.77 -2.75 -10.27
CA MET A 61 13.88 -3.86 -10.61
C MET A 61 13.98 -4.31 -12.09
N GLY A 62 14.46 -3.46 -12.97
CA GLY A 62 14.60 -3.77 -14.40
C GLY A 62 13.29 -4.30 -15.02
N ASN A 63 13.37 -5.42 -15.72
CA ASN A 63 12.22 -6.01 -16.42
C ASN A 63 11.07 -6.44 -15.50
N SER A 64 11.34 -6.72 -14.23
CA SER A 64 10.29 -7.09 -13.26
C SER A 64 9.33 -5.94 -12.97
N ALA A 65 9.77 -4.68 -13.15
CA ALA A 65 8.94 -3.50 -12.97
C ALA A 65 7.87 -3.34 -14.07
N GLN A 66 8.10 -3.94 -15.26
CA GLN A 66 7.18 -3.83 -16.39
C GLN A 66 5.91 -4.67 -16.22
N SER A 67 6.03 -5.80 -15.51
CA SER A 67 4.93 -6.75 -15.32
C SER A 67 4.01 -6.38 -14.15
N GLN A 68 4.42 -5.46 -13.28
CA GLN A 68 3.71 -5.13 -12.05
C GLN A 68 3.11 -3.72 -12.11
N ARG A 69 1.99 -3.55 -11.41
CA ARG A 69 1.42 -2.23 -11.17
C ARG A 69 2.12 -1.62 -9.96
N LEU A 70 2.74 -0.47 -10.18
CA LEU A 70 3.59 0.19 -9.21
C LEU A 70 3.06 1.59 -8.90
N ARG A 71 3.34 2.04 -7.70
CA ARG A 71 3.11 3.43 -7.27
C ARG A 71 4.44 4.05 -6.96
N VAL A 72 4.79 5.09 -7.70
CA VAL A 72 6.06 5.80 -7.56
C VAL A 72 5.79 7.21 -7.09
N GLY A 73 6.52 7.63 -6.06
CA GLY A 73 6.48 8.98 -5.52
C GLY A 73 7.71 9.78 -5.89
N GLY A 74 7.54 11.08 -6.05
CA GLY A 74 8.62 12.02 -6.28
C GLY A 74 8.08 13.44 -6.38
N ASP A 75 8.98 14.40 -6.48
CA ASP A 75 8.63 15.79 -6.72
C ASP A 75 8.62 16.07 -8.22
N VAL A 76 7.67 16.87 -8.67
CA VAL A 76 7.58 17.27 -10.08
C VAL A 76 8.70 18.24 -10.41
N GLN A 77 9.54 17.89 -11.36
CA GLN A 77 10.64 18.77 -11.79
C GLN A 77 10.09 20.06 -12.42
N PRO A 78 10.55 21.23 -12.00
CA PRO A 78 10.11 22.51 -12.56
C PRO A 78 10.28 22.59 -14.07
N GLY A 79 9.25 23.07 -14.78
CA GLY A 79 9.28 23.25 -16.23
C GLY A 79 9.24 21.96 -17.04
N SER A 80 9.07 20.79 -16.39
CA SER A 80 9.00 19.50 -17.08
C SER A 80 7.61 19.13 -17.57
N ILE A 81 6.56 19.84 -17.13
CA ILE A 81 5.18 19.55 -17.49
C ILE A 81 4.88 19.99 -18.92
N VAL A 82 4.67 19.01 -19.81
CA VAL A 82 4.29 19.24 -21.21
C VAL A 82 2.96 18.58 -21.48
N LYS A 83 1.97 19.36 -21.88
CA LYS A 83 0.63 18.87 -22.24
C LYS A 83 0.52 18.72 -23.76
N ASN A 84 0.31 17.49 -24.23
CA ASN A 84 0.10 17.17 -25.64
C ASN A 84 -1.29 16.53 -25.82
N GLY A 85 -2.31 17.34 -26.02
CA GLY A 85 -3.69 16.87 -26.09
C GLY A 85 -4.13 16.18 -24.81
N ALA A 86 -4.51 14.91 -24.90
CA ALA A 86 -4.93 14.09 -23.76
C ALA A 86 -3.76 13.52 -22.93
N GLN A 87 -2.53 13.62 -23.44
CA GLN A 87 -1.36 13.11 -22.73
C GLN A 87 -0.63 14.24 -22.02
N VAL A 88 -0.19 13.98 -20.79
CA VAL A 88 0.68 14.89 -20.04
C VAL A 88 1.98 14.19 -19.75
N ARG A 89 3.08 14.80 -20.15
CA ARG A 89 4.45 14.32 -19.88
C ARG A 89 5.07 15.20 -18.82
N PHE A 90 5.78 14.59 -17.89
CA PHE A 90 6.53 15.29 -16.86
C PHE A 90 7.63 14.41 -16.31
N THR A 91 8.53 14.98 -15.55
CA THR A 91 9.62 14.26 -14.89
C THR A 91 9.42 14.32 -13.38
N LEU A 92 9.46 13.16 -12.74
CA LEU A 92 9.56 13.07 -11.30
C LEU A 92 11.02 12.99 -10.90
N HIS A 93 11.39 13.71 -9.87
CA HIS A 93 12.70 13.58 -9.24
C HIS A 93 12.56 13.13 -7.79
N GLN A 94 13.48 12.31 -7.34
CA GLN A 94 13.62 11.90 -5.96
C GLN A 94 15.12 11.74 -5.68
N ASP A 95 15.64 12.58 -4.79
CA ASP A 95 17.08 12.71 -4.57
C ASP A 95 17.81 13.04 -5.90
N ALA A 96 18.79 12.23 -6.27
CA ALA A 96 19.52 12.39 -7.52
C ALA A 96 18.95 11.57 -8.71
N LYS A 97 17.76 10.97 -8.55
CA LYS A 97 17.14 10.10 -9.55
C LYS A 97 16.00 10.80 -10.25
N LEU A 98 15.94 10.63 -11.56
CA LEU A 98 14.88 11.16 -12.43
C LEU A 98 14.08 10.01 -13.03
N LEU A 99 12.78 10.22 -13.20
CA LEU A 99 11.87 9.30 -13.86
C LEU A 99 10.95 10.07 -14.80
N ASN A 100 11.03 9.76 -16.09
CA ASN A 100 10.10 10.29 -17.06
C ASN A 100 8.76 9.59 -16.94
N VAL A 101 7.70 10.37 -16.86
CA VAL A 101 6.33 9.87 -16.68
C VAL A 101 5.46 10.40 -17.82
N VAL A 102 4.66 9.52 -18.38
CA VAL A 102 3.59 9.85 -19.32
C VAL A 102 2.26 9.48 -18.69
N TYR A 103 1.41 10.47 -18.46
CA TYR A 103 0.06 10.26 -17.99
C TYR A 103 -0.85 9.97 -19.17
N THR A 104 -1.51 8.81 -19.14
CA THR A 104 -2.46 8.34 -20.16
C THR A 104 -3.84 8.07 -19.57
N GLY A 105 -4.08 8.44 -18.32
CA GLY A 105 -5.38 8.28 -17.66
C GLY A 105 -6.44 9.20 -18.27
N THR A 106 -7.69 8.88 -18.00
CA THR A 106 -8.86 9.65 -18.42
C THR A 106 -9.28 10.68 -17.37
N ASP A 107 -8.83 10.52 -16.13
CA ASP A 107 -9.20 11.43 -15.04
C ASP A 107 -8.48 12.77 -15.21
N PRO A 108 -9.14 13.91 -14.92
CA PRO A 108 -8.48 15.19 -14.91
C PRO A 108 -7.38 15.22 -13.84
N LEU A 109 -6.25 15.85 -14.18
CA LEU A 109 -5.18 16.04 -13.22
C LEU A 109 -5.65 16.97 -12.08
N PRO A 110 -5.26 16.68 -10.83
CA PRO A 110 -5.60 17.55 -9.70
C PRO A 110 -5.04 18.96 -9.88
N ASP A 111 -5.74 19.98 -9.39
CA ASP A 111 -5.26 21.38 -9.41
C ASP A 111 -3.95 21.57 -8.62
N THR A 112 -3.68 20.65 -7.70
CA THR A 112 -2.43 20.60 -6.92
C THR A 112 -1.23 20.08 -7.72
N PHE A 113 -1.45 19.55 -8.92
CA PHE A 113 -0.38 19.06 -9.79
C PHE A 113 0.29 20.21 -10.52
N LYS A 114 1.41 20.63 -10.01
CA LYS A 114 2.22 21.75 -10.50
C LYS A 114 3.71 21.50 -10.24
N ASP A 115 4.55 22.37 -10.75
CA ASP A 115 5.99 22.35 -10.47
C ASP A 115 6.30 22.33 -8.98
N ASN A 116 7.26 21.51 -8.58
CA ASN A 116 7.66 21.26 -7.19
C ASN A 116 6.56 20.64 -6.30
N ALA A 117 5.46 20.19 -6.87
CA ALA A 117 4.48 19.44 -6.08
C ALA A 117 4.95 18.01 -5.87
N GLN A 118 4.70 17.47 -4.69
CA GLN A 118 4.89 16.04 -4.45
C GLN A 118 3.77 15.27 -5.16
N ALA A 119 4.14 14.38 -6.07
CA ALA A 119 3.20 13.59 -6.84
C ALA A 119 3.44 12.09 -6.64
N LEU A 120 2.34 11.34 -6.68
CA LEU A 120 2.30 9.89 -6.69
C LEU A 120 1.71 9.47 -8.03
N ALA A 121 2.46 8.68 -8.79
CA ALA A 121 2.04 8.13 -10.07
C ALA A 121 1.76 6.63 -9.92
N ASP A 122 0.55 6.22 -10.27
CA ASP A 122 0.15 4.81 -10.32
C ASP A 122 0.19 4.32 -11.76
N GLY A 123 0.96 3.29 -12.05
CA GLY A 123 1.12 2.82 -13.41
C GLY A 123 2.06 1.64 -13.54
N ARG A 124 2.70 1.55 -14.71
CA ARG A 124 3.69 0.50 -15.05
C ARG A 124 4.88 1.15 -15.74
N LEU A 125 6.04 0.53 -15.58
CA LEU A 125 7.22 0.92 -16.33
C LEU A 125 7.12 0.37 -17.77
N GLY A 126 7.26 1.23 -18.76
CA GLY A 126 7.36 0.80 -20.16
C GLY A 126 8.72 0.19 -20.48
N PRO A 127 8.83 -0.52 -21.61
CA PRO A 127 10.09 -1.10 -22.07
C PRO A 127 11.13 -0.03 -22.45
N ASP A 128 10.68 1.17 -22.73
CA ASP A 128 11.47 2.37 -23.03
C ASP A 128 12.00 3.09 -21.77
N GLY A 129 11.71 2.56 -20.58
CA GLY A 129 12.07 3.19 -19.30
C GLY A 129 11.19 4.36 -18.92
N VAL A 130 10.13 4.66 -19.67
CA VAL A 130 9.15 5.68 -19.37
C VAL A 130 8.02 5.09 -18.53
N PHE A 131 7.67 5.75 -17.44
CA PHE A 131 6.60 5.28 -16.57
C PHE A 131 5.23 5.72 -17.11
N GLN A 132 4.41 4.75 -17.47
CA GLN A 132 3.05 4.99 -17.95
C GLN A 132 2.08 5.06 -16.79
N ALA A 133 1.68 6.26 -16.42
CA ALA A 133 0.78 6.51 -15.30
C ALA A 133 -0.67 6.52 -15.77
N SER A 134 -1.51 5.72 -15.12
CA SER A 134 -2.97 5.72 -15.30
C SER A 134 -3.68 6.61 -14.30
N LYS A 135 -3.05 6.91 -13.16
CA LYS A 135 -3.59 7.79 -12.12
C LYS A 135 -2.48 8.61 -11.50
N ILE A 136 -2.76 9.88 -11.23
CA ILE A 136 -1.87 10.80 -10.55
C ILE A 136 -2.57 11.38 -9.33
N GLN A 137 -1.87 11.40 -8.21
CA GLN A 137 -2.28 12.08 -6.99
C GLN A 137 -1.18 13.10 -6.66
N ALA A 138 -1.55 14.36 -6.47
CA ALA A 138 -0.61 15.38 -6.04
C ALA A 138 -0.97 15.86 -4.64
N LYS A 139 0.04 16.05 -3.81
CA LYS A 139 -0.09 16.67 -2.49
C LYS A 139 0.48 18.07 -2.58
N CYS A 140 -0.20 19.05 -1.97
CA CYS A 140 0.42 20.32 -1.72
C CYS A 140 1.65 20.09 -0.86
N ALA A 141 2.80 20.67 -1.22
CA ALA A 141 3.95 20.70 -0.34
C ALA A 141 3.53 21.34 0.99
N SER A 142 3.31 20.50 1.99
CA SER A 142 3.02 20.99 3.33
C SER A 142 4.28 21.70 3.81
N LYS A 143 4.21 23.00 4.10
CA LYS A 143 5.32 23.78 4.69
C LYS A 143 5.75 23.26 6.08
N TYR A 144 5.24 22.12 6.49
CA TYR A 144 5.56 21.43 7.75
C TYR A 144 6.47 20.21 7.55
N GLU A 145 7.40 20.24 6.61
CA GLU A 145 8.59 19.43 6.82
C GLU A 145 9.35 20.05 7.97
N ALA A 146 9.07 19.52 9.17
CA ALA A 146 9.93 19.72 10.31
C ALA A 146 11.34 19.31 9.85
N LYS A 147 12.22 20.30 9.66
CA LYS A 147 13.66 20.04 9.55
C LYS A 147 13.97 19.03 10.64
N PRO A 148 14.67 17.92 10.37
CA PRO A 148 15.14 17.06 11.43
C PRO A 148 15.98 17.94 12.33
N THR A 149 15.41 18.37 13.44
CA THR A 149 16.15 18.97 14.52
C THR A 149 17.09 17.86 14.96
N GLN A 150 18.33 17.97 14.52
CA GLN A 150 19.42 17.28 15.19
C GLN A 150 19.39 17.78 16.63
N ARG A 151 18.63 17.08 17.45
CA ARG A 151 18.71 17.19 18.88
C ARG A 151 20.02 16.53 19.26
N GLY A 152 21.11 17.32 19.13
CA GLY A 152 22.38 16.98 19.72
C GLY A 152 22.12 16.68 21.19
N LEU A 153 22.35 15.45 21.55
CA LEU A 153 22.52 15.01 22.92
C LEU A 153 23.81 15.61 23.46
N SER A 154 23.80 16.92 23.74
CA SER A 154 24.74 17.52 24.64
C SER A 154 24.19 17.29 26.05
N HIS A 155 24.48 16.15 26.58
CA HIS A 155 24.36 15.89 28.00
C HIS A 155 25.51 16.59 28.68
N GLU A 156 25.40 17.92 28.82
CA GLU A 156 26.31 18.72 29.60
C GLU A 156 25.79 18.74 31.03
N ALA A 157 26.43 17.94 31.86
CA ALA A 157 26.22 17.91 33.30
C ALA A 157 26.55 19.29 33.86
N PRO A 158 25.77 19.84 34.83
CA PRO A 158 26.13 21.08 35.47
C PRO A 158 27.29 20.87 36.41
N THR A 159 28.47 21.25 35.97
CA THR A 159 29.64 21.36 36.84
C THR A 159 29.41 22.58 37.72
N LYS A 160 29.13 22.29 38.98
CA LYS A 160 29.04 23.22 40.09
C LYS A 160 30.43 23.84 40.31
N VAL A 161 30.64 25.02 39.75
CA VAL A 161 31.87 25.78 40.07
C VAL A 161 31.61 26.54 41.37
N THR A 162 32.16 25.99 42.43
CA THR A 162 32.34 26.69 43.71
C THR A 162 33.36 27.78 43.49
N SER A 163 32.89 29.02 43.49
CA SER A 163 33.75 30.20 43.57
C SER A 163 34.37 30.29 44.96
N LEU A 164 35.67 30.00 45.01
CA LEU A 164 36.51 30.41 46.12
C LEU A 164 37.18 31.72 45.74
N GLU A 165 36.74 32.73 46.38
CA GLU A 165 37.31 34.06 46.46
C GLU A 165 38.68 33.95 47.15
N PRO A 166 39.76 34.60 46.67
CA PRO A 166 40.90 34.89 47.54
C PRO A 166 40.85 36.33 47.95
N MET A 167 40.82 36.46 49.25
CA MET A 167 41.08 37.68 50.00
C MET A 167 42.40 38.37 49.61
N ARG A 168 42.27 39.61 49.28
CA ARG A 168 43.00 40.80 49.77
C ARG A 168 44.36 40.57 50.41
N SER A 169 45.39 41.14 49.88
CA SER A 169 46.53 41.65 50.67
C SER A 169 46.92 43.03 50.16
N ARG A 170 46.92 43.96 51.10
CA ARG A 170 47.43 45.29 51.04
C ARG A 170 48.96 45.26 51.06
N SER A 171 49.65 46.11 50.37
CA SER A 171 50.65 47.09 50.76
C SER A 171 51.05 47.90 49.55
#